data_24b16b32763d0ff00374f1313b14419d
#
_entry.id   24b16b32763d0ff00374f1313b14419d
#
_cell.length_a   1.000
_cell.length_b   1.000
_cell.length_c   1.000
_cell.angle_alpha   90.00
_cell.angle_beta   90.00
_cell.angle_gamma   90.00
#
_symmetry.space_group_name_H-M   'P 1'
#
loop_
_entity.id
_entity.type
_entity.pdbx_description
1 polymer ?
#
loop_
_entity_poly.entity_id
_entity_poly.type
_entity_poly.pdbx_seq_one_letter_code
_entity_poly.pdbx_strand_id
1 'polypeptide(L)'
;MMQYDLATMGNHDFDNGIDGFYAQLPHAKFDFVSANYDFKNTILNDIVKPYKIIIKDGIKIGIFGLGVQLDGLVDKKLYKETVYNNPIEVAQDMTRILKEEKKCDLVICLSHLGFKYKDEPEKPSDILLAQKTKNIDLIIGGHTHTFLDKPVIEKNSEGKDVLINQVGCFGLNLGRIDFYLSDNNEVINKGKNIIV
;
A
#
# COMPACT_ATOMS: atom_id res chain seq x y z
N MET A 1 20.48 -8.57 -6.87
CA MET A 1 19.87 -7.87 -5.73
C MET A 1 18.62 -7.15 -6.27
N MET A 2 17.43 -7.47 -5.74
CA MET A 2 16.19 -6.76 -6.11
C MET A 2 16.31 -5.33 -5.56
N GLN A 3 16.25 -4.34 -6.42
CA GLN A 3 16.39 -2.94 -6.04
C GLN A 3 15.00 -2.38 -5.76
N TYR A 4 14.46 -2.63 -4.56
CA TYR A 4 13.20 -2.02 -4.15
C TYR A 4 13.37 -0.51 -3.98
N ASP A 5 12.37 0.27 -4.40
CA ASP A 5 12.29 1.72 -4.18
C ASP A 5 11.56 2.04 -2.89
N LEU A 6 10.53 1.24 -2.53
CA LEU A 6 9.64 1.50 -1.40
C LEU A 6 8.93 0.22 -0.95
N ALA A 7 8.60 0.14 0.33
CA ALA A 7 7.78 -0.91 0.92
C ALA A 7 6.75 -0.34 1.91
N THR A 8 5.71 -1.12 2.21
CA THR A 8 4.82 -0.89 3.35
C THR A 8 4.99 -1.98 4.39
N MET A 9 4.48 -1.73 5.59
CA MET A 9 4.56 -2.68 6.71
C MET A 9 3.36 -3.62 6.72
N GLY A 10 3.63 -4.91 6.95
CA GLY A 10 2.64 -5.93 7.26
C GLY A 10 2.71 -6.37 8.72
N ASN A 11 1.81 -7.29 9.13
CA ASN A 11 1.80 -7.83 10.49
C ASN A 11 3.09 -8.57 10.83
N HIS A 12 3.70 -9.28 9.90
CA HIS A 12 4.95 -10.03 10.13
C HIS A 12 6.19 -9.15 10.29
N ASP A 13 6.14 -7.88 9.93
CA ASP A 13 7.21 -6.94 10.24
C ASP A 13 7.34 -6.68 11.76
N PHE A 14 6.33 -7.07 12.52
CA PHE A 14 6.32 -6.99 14.00
C PHE A 14 6.69 -8.31 14.69
N ASP A 15 7.01 -9.39 13.99
CA ASP A 15 7.29 -10.71 14.60
C ASP A 15 8.46 -10.66 15.60
N ASN A 16 9.47 -9.84 15.33
CA ASN A 16 10.58 -9.56 16.25
C ASN A 16 10.38 -8.26 17.05
N GLY A 17 9.16 -7.77 17.11
CA GLY A 17 8.81 -6.50 17.73
C GLY A 17 9.26 -5.28 16.94
N ILE A 18 8.69 -4.13 17.31
CA ILE A 18 9.01 -2.83 16.69
C ILE A 18 10.50 -2.46 16.82
N ASP A 19 11.16 -2.90 17.90
CA ASP A 19 12.59 -2.68 18.10
C ASP A 19 13.42 -3.54 17.12
N GLY A 20 12.97 -4.78 16.88
CA GLY A 20 13.59 -5.67 15.90
C GLY A 20 13.46 -5.12 14.48
N PHE A 21 12.29 -4.61 14.11
CA PHE A 21 12.10 -3.91 12.84
C PHE A 21 13.02 -2.69 12.72
N TYR A 22 13.06 -1.83 13.75
CA TYR A 22 13.93 -0.65 13.77
C TYR A 22 15.40 -1.01 13.56
N ALA A 23 15.88 -2.09 14.20
CA ALA A 23 17.25 -2.55 14.07
C ALA A 23 17.62 -3.01 12.64
N GLN A 24 16.63 -3.37 11.80
CA GLN A 24 16.85 -3.77 10.42
C GLN A 24 16.85 -2.59 9.43
N LEU A 25 16.28 -1.44 9.77
CA LEU A 25 16.19 -0.28 8.88
C LEU A 25 17.54 0.18 8.28
N PRO A 26 18.66 0.20 9.01
CA PRO A 26 19.96 0.55 8.44
C PRO A 26 20.45 -0.38 7.31
N HIS A 27 19.90 -1.60 7.23
CA HIS A 27 20.22 -2.58 6.19
C HIS A 27 19.30 -2.48 4.97
N ALA A 28 18.14 -1.84 5.10
CA ALA A 28 17.24 -1.54 3.98
C ALA A 28 17.81 -0.41 3.12
N LYS A 29 17.85 -0.62 1.80
CA LYS A 29 18.24 0.41 0.82
C LYS A 29 17.03 1.08 0.17
N PHE A 30 15.90 1.03 0.84
CA PHE A 30 14.61 1.61 0.44
C PHE A 30 13.89 2.10 1.68
N ASP A 31 12.93 3.00 1.49
CA ASP A 31 12.14 3.52 2.60
C ASP A 31 10.88 2.68 2.84
N PHE A 32 10.36 2.76 4.06
CA PHE A 32 9.03 2.23 4.41
C PHE A 32 8.03 3.38 4.51
N VAL A 33 6.79 3.11 4.08
CA VAL A 33 5.65 4.01 4.27
C VAL A 33 4.53 3.29 4.98
N SER A 34 3.87 3.97 5.93
CA SER A 34 2.66 3.50 6.59
C SER A 34 1.84 4.69 7.06
N ALA A 35 0.62 4.82 6.55
CA ALA A 35 -0.23 5.96 6.85
C ALA A 35 -1.21 5.68 7.99
N ASN A 36 -1.64 4.42 8.17
CA ASN A 36 -2.65 4.07 9.16
C ASN A 36 -2.09 3.49 10.48
N TYR A 37 -0.79 3.32 10.59
CA TYR A 37 -0.12 3.08 11.87
C TYR A 37 0.44 4.40 12.40
N ASP A 38 -0.10 4.90 13.51
CA ASP A 38 0.48 6.04 14.22
C ASP A 38 1.60 5.56 15.14
N PHE A 39 2.81 5.98 14.83
CA PHE A 39 4.03 5.63 15.58
C PHE A 39 4.49 6.73 16.54
N LYS A 40 3.67 7.76 16.78
CA LYS A 40 4.05 8.97 17.56
C LYS A 40 4.72 8.65 18.89
N ASN A 41 4.27 7.62 19.59
CA ASN A 41 4.80 7.23 20.89
C ASN A 41 5.73 6.01 20.82
N THR A 42 6.36 5.79 19.67
CA THR A 42 7.23 4.64 19.43
C THR A 42 8.59 5.07 18.89
N ILE A 43 9.53 4.13 18.84
CA ILE A 43 10.85 4.33 18.24
C ILE A 43 10.79 4.66 16.73
N LEU A 44 9.68 4.37 16.05
CA LEU A 44 9.50 4.62 14.61
C LEU A 44 8.92 6.01 14.32
N ASN A 45 8.67 6.83 15.34
CA ASN A 45 8.19 8.20 15.14
C ASN A 45 9.12 8.96 14.20
N ASP A 46 8.54 9.62 13.20
CA ASP A 46 9.26 10.37 12.16
C ASP A 46 10.22 9.56 11.26
N ILE A 47 10.36 8.26 11.47
CA ILE A 47 11.17 7.36 10.65
C ILE A 47 10.32 6.77 9.52
N VAL A 48 9.22 6.10 9.86
CA VAL A 48 8.27 5.60 8.86
C VAL A 48 7.28 6.72 8.54
N LYS A 49 7.31 7.20 7.30
CA LYS A 49 6.46 8.29 6.84
C LYS A 49 5.13 7.76 6.30
N PRO A 50 4.04 8.55 6.32
CA PRO A 50 2.75 8.11 5.79
C PRO A 50 2.77 7.90 4.28
N TYR A 51 3.55 8.68 3.55
CA TYR A 51 3.69 8.60 2.09
C TYR A 51 5.06 9.08 1.63
N LYS A 52 5.38 8.76 0.37
CA LYS A 52 6.52 9.28 -0.38
C LYS A 52 6.07 9.79 -1.73
N ILE A 53 6.73 10.83 -2.24
CA ILE A 53 6.52 11.34 -3.60
C ILE A 53 7.78 11.07 -4.40
N ILE A 54 7.62 10.44 -5.54
CA ILE A 54 8.69 10.17 -6.51
C ILE A 54 8.37 10.94 -7.77
N ILE A 55 9.38 11.59 -8.35
CA ILE A 55 9.26 12.23 -9.66
C ILE A 55 10.09 11.42 -10.64
N LYS A 56 9.44 10.92 -11.70
CA LYS A 56 10.11 10.17 -12.76
C LYS A 56 9.63 10.67 -14.10
N ASP A 57 10.56 11.07 -14.94
CA ASP A 57 10.29 11.61 -16.30
C ASP A 57 9.25 12.76 -16.29
N GLY A 58 9.31 13.60 -15.27
CA GLY A 58 8.37 14.71 -15.07
C GLY A 58 7.04 14.32 -14.40
N ILE A 59 6.73 13.04 -14.27
CA ILE A 59 5.51 12.52 -13.65
C ILE A 59 5.68 12.45 -12.13
N LYS A 60 4.73 13.02 -11.41
CA LYS A 60 4.71 13.06 -9.95
C LYS A 60 3.86 11.91 -9.40
N ILE A 61 4.49 10.95 -8.75
CA ILE A 61 3.86 9.74 -8.24
C ILE A 61 3.80 9.83 -6.71
N GLY A 62 2.58 9.87 -6.16
CA GLY A 62 2.35 9.79 -4.72
C GLY A 62 2.13 8.34 -4.30
N ILE A 63 2.86 7.86 -3.31
CA ILE A 63 2.78 6.48 -2.83
C ILE A 63 2.58 6.49 -1.33
N PHE A 64 1.53 5.85 -0.84
CA PHE A 64 1.26 5.69 0.58
C PHE A 64 1.08 4.23 0.97
N GLY A 65 1.26 3.91 2.25
CA GLY A 65 1.18 2.55 2.78
C GLY A 65 0.00 2.34 3.71
N LEU A 66 -0.62 1.15 3.67
CA LEU A 66 -1.66 0.73 4.61
C LEU A 66 -1.35 -0.68 5.14
N GLY A 67 -1.46 -0.85 6.45
CA GLY A 67 -1.31 -2.14 7.14
C GLY A 67 -2.62 -2.64 7.73
N VAL A 68 -2.69 -3.95 7.94
CA VAL A 68 -3.81 -4.64 8.58
C VAL A 68 -3.87 -4.33 10.08
N GLN A 69 -5.04 -4.49 10.70
CA GLN A 69 -5.17 -4.39 12.15
C GLN A 69 -4.26 -5.41 12.85
N LEU A 70 -3.43 -4.93 13.79
CA LEU A 70 -2.46 -5.77 14.49
C LEU A 70 -3.09 -6.54 15.65
N ASP A 71 -4.11 -5.99 16.30
CA ASP A 71 -4.84 -6.65 17.37
C ASP A 71 -5.46 -7.95 16.89
N GLY A 72 -5.21 -9.03 17.62
CA GLY A 72 -5.60 -10.38 17.22
C GLY A 72 -4.63 -11.10 16.26
N LEU A 73 -3.68 -10.40 15.66
CA LEU A 73 -2.65 -10.98 14.76
C LEU A 73 -1.24 -10.95 15.38
N VAL A 74 -0.95 -9.92 16.16
CA VAL A 74 0.37 -9.67 16.73
C VAL A 74 0.21 -9.41 18.24
N ASP A 75 1.10 -9.95 19.08
CA ASP A 75 1.10 -9.67 20.51
C ASP A 75 1.32 -8.16 20.74
N LYS A 76 0.50 -7.54 21.61
CA LYS A 76 0.57 -6.12 21.96
C LYS A 76 1.98 -5.67 22.37
N LYS A 77 2.74 -6.54 23.02
CA LYS A 77 4.12 -6.25 23.44
C LYS A 77 5.06 -5.99 22.27
N LEU A 78 4.76 -6.53 21.09
CA LEU A 78 5.61 -6.44 19.90
C LEU A 78 5.39 -5.13 19.15
N TYR A 79 4.15 -4.64 19.08
CA TYR A 79 3.86 -3.35 18.41
C TYR A 79 3.71 -2.16 19.38
N LYS A 80 3.78 -2.43 20.71
CA LYS A 80 3.84 -1.43 21.79
C LYS A 80 2.74 -0.36 21.67
N GLU A 81 3.14 0.91 21.63
CA GLU A 81 2.26 2.07 21.59
C GLU A 81 1.81 2.45 20.16
N THR A 82 2.05 1.58 19.17
CA THR A 82 1.53 1.78 17.82
C THR A 82 0.01 1.82 17.83
N VAL A 83 -0.60 2.86 17.27
CA VAL A 83 -2.04 3.00 17.16
C VAL A 83 -2.49 2.69 15.75
N TYR A 84 -3.47 1.81 15.62
CA TYR A 84 -4.10 1.49 14.33
C TYR A 84 -5.26 2.44 14.07
N ASN A 85 -5.25 3.10 12.92
CA ASN A 85 -6.33 3.94 12.43
C ASN A 85 -7.09 3.25 11.29
N ASN A 86 -8.37 3.60 11.10
CA ASN A 86 -9.18 3.04 10.04
C ASN A 86 -8.54 3.29 8.66
N PRO A 87 -8.15 2.24 7.91
CA PRO A 87 -7.40 2.41 6.68
C PRO A 87 -8.22 3.07 5.56
N ILE A 88 -9.55 2.94 5.55
CA ILE A 88 -10.42 3.59 4.55
C ILE A 88 -10.43 5.10 4.77
N GLU A 89 -10.62 5.56 6.01
CA GLU A 89 -10.61 6.99 6.35
C GLU A 89 -9.23 7.60 6.08
N VAL A 90 -8.17 6.91 6.51
CA VAL A 90 -6.80 7.34 6.24
C VAL A 90 -6.51 7.42 4.74
N ALA A 91 -6.98 6.45 3.94
CA ALA A 91 -6.80 6.48 2.50
C ALA A 91 -7.53 7.66 1.84
N GLN A 92 -8.74 8.00 2.31
CA GLN A 92 -9.47 9.19 1.83
C GLN A 92 -8.66 10.46 2.08
N ASP A 93 -8.06 10.61 3.26
CA ASP A 93 -7.19 11.74 3.57
C ASP A 93 -5.91 11.73 2.73
N MET A 94 -5.24 10.58 2.59
CA MET A 94 -4.01 10.47 1.80
C MET A 94 -4.26 10.82 0.33
N THR A 95 -5.34 10.32 -0.27
CA THR A 95 -5.67 10.63 -1.66
C THR A 95 -6.00 12.10 -1.86
N ARG A 96 -6.70 12.74 -0.91
CA ARG A 96 -6.95 14.18 -0.92
C ARG A 96 -5.62 14.96 -0.86
N ILE A 97 -4.75 14.63 0.08
CA ILE A 97 -3.44 15.27 0.22
C ILE A 97 -2.62 15.09 -1.06
N LEU A 98 -2.50 13.87 -1.58
CA LEU A 98 -1.64 13.59 -2.72
C LEU A 98 -2.17 14.19 -4.03
N LYS A 99 -3.48 14.11 -4.30
CA LYS A 99 -4.07 14.68 -5.53
C LYS A 99 -4.31 16.18 -5.43
N GLU A 100 -4.89 16.67 -4.33
CA GLU A 100 -5.37 18.06 -4.25
C GLU A 100 -4.30 19.02 -3.75
N GLU A 101 -3.48 18.64 -2.75
CA GLU A 101 -2.45 19.52 -2.19
C GLU A 101 -1.10 19.34 -2.89
N LYS A 102 -0.69 18.07 -3.07
CA LYS A 102 0.62 17.74 -3.66
C LYS A 102 0.60 17.68 -5.19
N LYS A 103 -0.59 17.63 -5.82
CA LYS A 103 -0.77 17.59 -7.27
C LYS A 103 -0.04 16.42 -7.92
N CYS A 104 -0.18 15.23 -7.35
CA CYS A 104 0.38 14.02 -7.94
C CYS A 104 -0.42 13.57 -9.17
N ASP A 105 0.28 13.20 -10.23
CA ASP A 105 -0.31 12.67 -11.46
C ASP A 105 -0.87 11.27 -11.23
N LEU A 106 -0.11 10.41 -10.52
CA LEU A 106 -0.52 9.07 -10.11
C LEU A 106 -0.50 8.93 -8.59
N VAL A 107 -1.46 8.16 -8.05
CA VAL A 107 -1.50 7.78 -6.63
C VAL A 107 -1.52 6.25 -6.53
N ILE A 108 -0.54 5.71 -5.83
CA ILE A 108 -0.36 4.27 -5.60
C ILE A 108 -0.52 3.98 -4.10
N CYS A 109 -1.33 2.99 -3.78
CA CYS A 109 -1.42 2.42 -2.43
C CYS A 109 -0.63 1.12 -2.37
N LEU A 110 0.37 1.05 -1.48
CA LEU A 110 0.96 -0.21 -1.05
C LEU A 110 0.12 -0.74 0.10
N SER A 111 -0.57 -1.86 -0.11
CA SER A 111 -1.57 -2.38 0.83
C SER A 111 -1.14 -3.72 1.43
N HIS A 112 -1.22 -3.82 2.75
CA HIS A 112 -1.15 -5.10 3.46
C HIS A 112 -2.51 -5.41 4.16
N LEU A 113 -3.63 -5.03 3.51
CA LEU A 113 -4.98 -5.26 4.03
C LEU A 113 -5.55 -6.63 3.66
N GLY A 114 -5.06 -7.24 2.59
CA GLY A 114 -5.62 -8.43 1.98
C GLY A 114 -6.55 -8.12 0.81
N PHE A 115 -6.64 -9.06 -0.14
CA PHE A 115 -7.39 -8.84 -1.37
C PHE A 115 -8.90 -8.70 -1.14
N LYS A 116 -9.50 -9.71 -0.46
CA LYS A 116 -10.94 -9.76 -0.18
C LYS A 116 -11.25 -10.77 0.92
N TYR A 117 -12.25 -10.47 1.75
CA TYR A 117 -12.79 -11.38 2.76
C TYR A 117 -14.23 -11.75 2.41
N LYS A 118 -14.49 -13.06 2.20
CA LYS A 118 -15.82 -13.53 1.76
C LYS A 118 -16.82 -13.50 2.91
N ASP A 119 -16.40 -13.89 4.10
CA ASP A 119 -17.25 -14.03 5.29
C ASP A 119 -17.35 -12.73 6.11
N GLU A 120 -16.48 -11.75 5.82
CA GLU A 120 -16.41 -10.46 6.48
C GLU A 120 -16.36 -9.33 5.42
N PRO A 121 -17.46 -9.06 4.69
CA PRO A 121 -17.44 -8.13 3.55
C PRO A 121 -17.12 -6.69 3.92
N GLU A 122 -17.36 -6.28 5.17
CA GLU A 122 -17.04 -4.93 5.68
C GLU A 122 -15.62 -4.82 6.25
N LYS A 123 -14.87 -5.92 6.31
CA LYS A 123 -13.48 -5.90 6.74
C LYS A 123 -12.63 -5.18 5.69
N PRO A 124 -11.78 -4.23 6.12
CA PRO A 124 -10.89 -3.53 5.20
C PRO A 124 -10.07 -4.48 4.34
N SER A 125 -10.16 -4.30 3.03
CA SER A 125 -9.50 -5.12 2.01
C SER A 125 -9.21 -4.26 0.78
N ASP A 126 -8.39 -4.75 -0.14
CA ASP A 126 -8.03 -4.01 -1.36
C ASP A 126 -9.27 -3.69 -2.21
N ILE A 127 -10.21 -4.65 -2.31
CA ILE A 127 -11.49 -4.45 -3.01
C ILE A 127 -12.33 -3.37 -2.32
N LEU A 128 -12.52 -3.49 -1.00
CA LEU A 128 -13.33 -2.51 -0.26
C LEU A 128 -12.67 -1.12 -0.27
N LEU A 129 -11.34 -1.06 -0.18
CA LEU A 129 -10.56 0.17 -0.28
C LEU A 129 -10.83 0.87 -1.62
N ALA A 130 -10.74 0.15 -2.74
CA ALA A 130 -11.03 0.69 -4.05
C ALA A 130 -12.45 1.26 -4.12
N GLN A 131 -13.45 0.50 -3.67
CA GLN A 131 -14.87 0.88 -3.74
C GLN A 131 -15.24 2.08 -2.85
N LYS A 132 -14.56 2.25 -1.70
CA LYS A 132 -14.89 3.28 -0.69
C LYS A 132 -14.03 4.55 -0.79
N THR A 133 -13.05 4.57 -1.67
CA THR A 133 -12.15 5.72 -1.85
C THR A 133 -12.29 6.33 -3.24
N LYS A 134 -11.54 7.38 -3.51
CA LYS A 134 -11.37 7.99 -4.83
C LYS A 134 -9.89 8.33 -5.06
N ASN A 135 -9.53 8.56 -6.32
CA ASN A 135 -8.20 9.03 -6.68
C ASN A 135 -7.03 8.08 -6.37
N ILE A 136 -7.29 6.80 -6.13
CA ILE A 136 -6.27 5.76 -6.17
C ILE A 136 -6.24 5.22 -7.61
N ASP A 137 -5.06 5.20 -8.22
CA ASP A 137 -4.88 4.66 -9.58
C ASP A 137 -4.46 3.18 -9.54
N LEU A 138 -3.70 2.78 -8.50
CA LEU A 138 -3.20 1.41 -8.32
C LEU A 138 -3.15 1.03 -6.84
N ILE A 139 -3.59 -0.19 -6.53
CA ILE A 139 -3.37 -0.86 -5.26
C ILE A 139 -2.45 -2.07 -5.50
N ILE A 140 -1.29 -2.09 -4.84
CA ILE A 140 -0.40 -3.24 -4.79
C ILE A 140 -0.62 -3.92 -3.44
N GLY A 141 -1.30 -5.08 -3.47
CA GLY A 141 -1.79 -5.77 -2.29
C GLY A 141 -0.87 -6.86 -1.76
N GLY A 142 -1.14 -7.28 -0.52
CA GLY A 142 -0.48 -8.37 0.19
C GLY A 142 -1.40 -9.05 1.21
N HIS A 143 -0.86 -9.66 2.25
CA HIS A 143 -1.50 -10.29 3.40
C HIS A 143 -2.22 -11.62 3.11
N THR A 144 -3.22 -11.64 2.25
CA THR A 144 -4.01 -12.86 1.96
C THR A 144 -3.32 -13.84 1.01
N HIS A 145 -2.09 -13.54 0.59
CA HIS A 145 -1.31 -14.36 -0.33
C HIS A 145 -2.07 -14.74 -1.61
N THR A 146 -2.92 -13.85 -2.10
CA THR A 146 -3.77 -14.11 -3.26
C THR A 146 -2.94 -14.12 -4.54
N PHE A 147 -3.00 -15.21 -5.28
CA PHE A 147 -2.39 -15.32 -6.60
C PHE A 147 -3.41 -14.84 -7.64
N LEU A 148 -3.21 -13.65 -8.18
CA LEU A 148 -3.98 -13.14 -9.31
C LEU A 148 -3.23 -13.48 -10.60
N ASP A 149 -3.91 -14.04 -11.59
CA ASP A 149 -3.33 -14.29 -12.91
C ASP A 149 -3.00 -12.98 -13.65
N LYS A 150 -3.82 -11.98 -13.42
CA LYS A 150 -3.70 -10.61 -13.96
C LYS A 150 -4.31 -9.62 -12.97
N PRO A 151 -3.95 -8.34 -13.06
CA PRO A 151 -4.59 -7.30 -12.27
C PRO A 151 -6.11 -7.28 -12.46
N VAL A 152 -6.82 -6.97 -11.37
CA VAL A 152 -8.27 -6.79 -11.33
C VAL A 152 -8.59 -5.31 -11.41
N ILE A 153 -9.67 -4.96 -12.06
CA ILE A 153 -10.19 -3.59 -12.13
C ILE A 153 -11.45 -3.52 -11.29
N GLU A 154 -11.47 -2.61 -10.32
CA GLU A 154 -12.62 -2.26 -9.52
C GLU A 154 -13.06 -0.82 -9.78
N LYS A 155 -14.35 -0.53 -9.56
CA LYS A 155 -14.87 0.83 -9.63
C LYS A 155 -14.74 1.51 -8.27
N ASN A 156 -14.19 2.73 -8.27
CA ASN A 156 -14.12 3.55 -7.07
C ASN A 156 -15.47 4.25 -6.75
N SER A 157 -15.52 5.02 -5.68
CA SER A 157 -16.73 5.73 -5.24
C SER A 157 -17.28 6.75 -6.26
N GLU A 158 -16.49 7.11 -7.28
CA GLU A 158 -16.89 8.01 -8.39
C GLU A 158 -17.12 7.25 -9.71
N GLY A 159 -17.05 5.91 -9.70
CA GLY A 159 -17.21 5.06 -10.90
C GLY A 159 -15.98 4.98 -11.80
N LYS A 160 -14.81 5.50 -11.37
CA LYS A 160 -13.55 5.40 -12.08
C LYS A 160 -12.84 4.08 -11.78
N ASP A 161 -12.00 3.64 -12.70
CA ASP A 161 -11.23 2.41 -12.57
C ASP A 161 -10.09 2.56 -11.56
N VAL A 162 -9.94 1.56 -10.70
CA VAL A 162 -8.79 1.33 -9.82
C VAL A 162 -8.21 -0.02 -10.17
N LEU A 163 -6.91 -0.06 -10.46
CA LEU A 163 -6.21 -1.30 -10.72
C LEU A 163 -5.75 -1.92 -9.40
N ILE A 164 -6.00 -3.22 -9.21
CA ILE A 164 -5.58 -3.96 -8.02
C ILE A 164 -4.74 -5.14 -8.46
N ASN A 165 -3.54 -5.30 -7.90
CA ASN A 165 -2.70 -6.45 -8.16
C ASN A 165 -2.16 -7.06 -6.86
N GLN A 166 -2.18 -8.39 -6.78
CA GLN A 166 -1.53 -9.16 -5.74
C GLN A 166 -0.88 -10.40 -6.36
N VAL A 167 0.36 -10.70 -6.00
CA VAL A 167 1.20 -11.70 -6.67
C VAL A 167 1.47 -12.95 -5.82
N GLY A 168 0.61 -13.19 -4.83
CA GLY A 168 0.75 -14.33 -3.94
C GLY A 168 1.83 -14.11 -2.87
N CYS A 169 2.68 -15.11 -2.68
CA CYS A 169 3.70 -15.12 -1.63
C CYS A 169 4.99 -15.80 -2.11
N PHE A 170 6.02 -15.80 -1.26
CA PHE A 170 7.30 -16.48 -1.43
C PHE A 170 8.13 -16.03 -2.64
N GLY A 171 7.81 -14.92 -3.28
CA GLY A 171 8.54 -14.43 -4.44
C GLY A 171 8.38 -15.30 -5.71
N LEU A 172 7.29 -16.09 -5.79
CA LEU A 172 7.01 -16.94 -6.93
C LEU A 172 6.60 -16.18 -8.19
N ASN A 173 5.98 -15.01 -8.01
CA ASN A 173 5.51 -14.16 -9.10
C ASN A 173 6.06 -12.74 -8.98
N LEU A 174 6.29 -12.12 -10.12
CA LEU A 174 6.58 -10.71 -10.26
C LEU A 174 5.39 -10.00 -10.94
N GLY A 175 4.81 -9.01 -10.28
CA GLY A 175 3.79 -8.15 -10.89
C GLY A 175 4.45 -7.01 -11.66
N ARG A 176 4.09 -6.87 -12.94
CA ARG A 176 4.48 -5.72 -13.76
C ARG A 176 3.25 -4.92 -14.15
N ILE A 177 3.26 -3.63 -13.82
CA ILE A 177 2.22 -2.67 -14.18
C ILE A 177 2.88 -1.52 -14.94
N ASP A 178 2.45 -1.30 -16.16
CA ASP A 178 2.92 -0.20 -17.00
C ASP A 178 1.81 0.85 -17.11
N PHE A 179 2.12 2.11 -16.81
CA PHE A 179 1.25 3.25 -17.03
C PHE A 179 1.76 4.04 -18.22
N TYR A 180 0.86 4.36 -19.14
CA TYR A 180 1.13 5.22 -20.30
C TYR A 180 0.30 6.49 -20.09
N LEU A 181 0.98 7.62 -19.97
CA LEU A 181 0.34 8.92 -19.85
C LEU A 181 0.36 9.58 -21.24
N SER A 182 -0.81 9.92 -21.77
CA SER A 182 -0.93 10.69 -23.00
C SER A 182 -0.82 12.19 -22.72
N ASP A 183 -0.55 12.98 -23.74
CA ASP A 183 -0.51 14.45 -23.67
C ASP A 183 -1.83 15.06 -23.15
N ASN A 184 -2.94 14.33 -23.25
CA ASN A 184 -4.26 14.72 -22.74
C ASN A 184 -4.53 14.27 -21.28
N ASN A 185 -3.51 13.82 -20.54
CA ASN A 185 -3.61 13.24 -19.20
C ASN A 185 -4.51 11.99 -19.11
N GLU A 186 -4.77 11.32 -20.22
CA GLU A 186 -5.39 10.00 -20.18
C GLU A 186 -4.36 8.97 -19.73
N VAL A 187 -4.71 8.20 -18.70
CA VAL A 187 -3.86 7.13 -18.17
C VAL A 187 -4.34 5.80 -18.74
N ILE A 188 -3.50 5.19 -19.56
CA ILE A 188 -3.71 3.81 -20.02
C ILE A 188 -2.78 2.92 -19.19
N ASN A 189 -3.32 1.89 -18.58
CA ASN A 189 -2.54 0.92 -17.84
C ASN A 189 -2.55 -0.46 -18.53
N LYS A 190 -1.45 -1.19 -18.36
CA LYS A 190 -1.34 -2.61 -18.73
C LYS A 190 -0.62 -3.34 -17.61
N GLY A 191 -1.13 -4.48 -17.21
CA GLY A 191 -0.52 -5.26 -16.15
C GLY A 191 -0.49 -6.74 -16.48
N LYS A 192 0.54 -7.42 -16.01
CA LYS A 192 0.67 -8.88 -16.05
C LYS A 192 1.47 -9.38 -14.87
N ASN A 193 1.20 -10.61 -14.45
CA ASN A 193 1.99 -11.32 -13.48
C ASN A 193 2.88 -12.34 -14.20
N ILE A 194 4.13 -12.43 -13.78
CA ILE A 194 5.18 -13.24 -14.40
C ILE A 194 5.66 -14.21 -13.32
N ILE A 195 5.62 -15.50 -13.63
CA ILE A 195 6.24 -16.54 -12.80
C ILE A 195 7.75 -16.38 -12.91
N VAL A 196 8.44 -16.34 -11.78
CA VAL A 196 9.91 -16.15 -11.68
C VAL A 196 10.60 -17.49 -11.50
#